data_8a0eb97e16d312ec06acd54a827999fd
#
_entry.id   8a0eb97e16d312ec06acd54a827999fd
#
_cell.length_a   1.000
_cell.length_b   1.000
_cell.length_c   1.000
_cell.angle_alpha   90.00
_cell.angle_beta   90.00
_cell.angle_gamma   90.00
#
_symmetry.space_group_name_H-M   'P 1'
#
loop_
_entity.id
_entity.type
_entity.pdbx_description
1 polymer ?
#
loop_
_entity_poly.entity_id
_entity_poly.type
_entity_poly.pdbx_seq_one_letter_code
_entity_poly.pdbx_strand_id
1 'polypeptide(L)'
;MSCCKVTLSANAGIALDFGGLRLWADALHDEKVPGFSTVTPSLWTAMRAHPAFAAPDLLFFTHCHPDHFSQWMAREALDLWPQAKIVLPEDRFPGQALLSGRRERVRLPELKLDFIRLTHEGPRYADKPHYGCILESHGLRVLITGDCRLCAPELVEFLAEDGPIDLAILDFPWLTLPRGRRFVQEHIRPKMLLVCHLPFSGDDIYGYRAAALKSAPLLEGVDVRLLSEPFQQETLEDA
;
A
#
# COMPACT_ATOMS: atom_id res chain seq x y z
N MET A 1 -11.89 4.44 20.62
CA MET A 1 -10.81 3.53 20.22
C MET A 1 -10.55 3.80 18.76
N SER A 2 -9.31 4.09 18.44
CA SER A 2 -8.89 4.29 17.05
C SER A 2 -8.77 2.92 16.37
N CYS A 3 -9.24 2.82 15.15
CA CYS A 3 -9.26 1.56 14.40
C CYS A 3 -8.90 1.84 12.95
N CYS A 4 -8.05 1.01 12.36
CA CYS A 4 -7.76 0.99 10.94
C CYS A 4 -8.07 -0.40 10.39
N LYS A 5 -9.02 -0.48 9.45
CA LYS A 5 -9.30 -1.72 8.71
C LYS A 5 -8.60 -1.65 7.36
N VAL A 6 -7.90 -2.72 7.01
CA VAL A 6 -7.20 -2.85 5.73
C VAL A 6 -7.79 -4.03 4.97
N THR A 7 -8.25 -3.80 3.75
CA THR A 7 -8.86 -4.83 2.89
C THR A 7 -8.10 -4.92 1.58
N LEU A 8 -7.67 -6.12 1.19
CA LEU A 8 -6.95 -6.37 -0.05
C LEU A 8 -7.90 -6.31 -1.26
N SER A 9 -7.51 -5.60 -2.31
CA SER A 9 -8.11 -5.76 -3.65
C SER A 9 -7.43 -6.88 -4.42
N ALA A 10 -6.20 -6.66 -4.84
CA ALA A 10 -5.31 -7.62 -5.47
C ALA A 10 -3.87 -7.13 -5.32
N ASN A 11 -2.89 -8.04 -5.32
CA ASN A 11 -1.46 -7.72 -5.31
C ASN A 11 -1.06 -6.78 -4.15
N ALA A 12 -0.65 -5.55 -4.45
CA ALA A 12 -0.34 -4.51 -3.47
C ALA A 12 -1.55 -3.61 -3.14
N GLY A 13 -2.65 -3.78 -3.87
CA GLY A 13 -3.81 -2.88 -3.80
C GLY A 13 -4.65 -3.07 -2.55
N ILE A 14 -4.88 -2.00 -1.80
CA ILE A 14 -5.62 -2.03 -0.54
C ILE A 14 -6.61 -0.89 -0.40
N ALA A 15 -7.68 -1.15 0.34
CA ALA A 15 -8.54 -0.13 0.92
C ALA A 15 -8.26 -0.01 2.42
N LEU A 16 -8.12 1.21 2.91
CA LEU A 16 -8.02 1.54 4.35
C LEU A 16 -9.29 2.27 4.79
N ASP A 17 -9.82 1.88 5.95
CA ASP A 17 -10.96 2.56 6.58
C ASP A 17 -10.60 2.95 8.02
N PHE A 18 -10.61 4.26 8.28
CA PHE A 18 -10.37 4.87 9.58
C PHE A 18 -11.70 5.35 10.21
N GLY A 19 -12.67 4.43 10.35
CA GLY A 19 -13.95 4.78 10.96
C GLY A 19 -14.86 5.62 10.06
N GLY A 20 -14.81 5.40 8.76
CA GLY A 20 -15.59 6.07 7.74
C GLY A 20 -14.78 6.93 6.78
N LEU A 21 -13.57 7.33 7.14
CA LEU A 21 -12.61 7.93 6.21
C LEU A 21 -11.92 6.82 5.40
N ARG A 22 -12.14 6.79 4.10
CA ARG A 22 -11.73 5.68 3.21
C ARG A 22 -10.70 6.10 2.18
N LEU A 23 -9.62 5.34 2.13
CA LEU A 23 -8.54 5.55 1.19
C LEU A 23 -8.26 4.26 0.42
N TRP A 24 -7.95 4.39 -0.86
CA TRP A 24 -7.45 3.28 -1.65
C TRP A 24 -6.00 3.57 -2.06
N ALA A 25 -5.12 2.63 -1.76
CA ALA A 25 -3.72 2.68 -2.16
C ALA A 25 -3.44 1.59 -3.18
N ASP A 26 -2.93 1.93 -4.35
CA ASP A 26 -2.58 1.00 -5.45
C ASP A 26 -3.70 -0.01 -5.82
N ALA A 27 -4.96 0.30 -5.47
CA ALA A 27 -6.05 -0.66 -5.48
C ALA A 27 -6.62 -0.96 -6.86
N LEU A 28 -6.27 -0.16 -7.86
CA LEU A 28 -6.87 -0.20 -9.20
C LEU A 28 -5.79 -0.46 -10.25
N HIS A 29 -5.62 -1.71 -10.63
CA HIS A 29 -4.70 -2.16 -11.67
C HIS A 29 -5.27 -3.38 -12.38
N ASP A 30 -5.06 -3.50 -13.68
CA ASP A 30 -5.70 -4.52 -14.52
C ASP A 30 -4.74 -5.26 -15.46
N GLU A 31 -3.50 -4.85 -15.55
CA GLU A 31 -2.51 -5.56 -16.36
C GLU A 31 -1.96 -6.78 -15.63
N LYS A 32 -1.95 -7.92 -16.31
CA LYS A 32 -1.44 -9.16 -15.75
C LYS A 32 0.07 -9.22 -15.84
N VAL A 33 0.72 -9.16 -14.70
CA VAL A 33 2.15 -9.43 -14.57
C VAL A 33 2.34 -10.90 -14.13
N PRO A 34 3.20 -11.70 -14.80
CA PRO A 34 3.41 -13.09 -14.45
C PRO A 34 3.82 -13.28 -12.97
N GLY A 35 3.10 -14.14 -12.26
CA GLY A 35 3.34 -14.42 -10.85
C GLY A 35 2.69 -13.44 -9.87
N PHE A 36 1.89 -12.49 -10.39
CA PHE A 36 1.10 -11.56 -9.58
C PHE A 36 -0.37 -11.59 -9.98
N SER A 37 -1.24 -11.26 -9.04
CA SER A 37 -2.67 -11.15 -9.29
C SER A 37 -3.02 -9.76 -9.80
N THR A 38 -4.15 -9.67 -10.48
CA THR A 38 -4.65 -8.40 -11.00
C THR A 38 -6.15 -8.25 -10.74
N VAL A 39 -6.65 -7.04 -10.80
CA VAL A 39 -8.09 -6.78 -10.70
C VAL A 39 -8.74 -7.14 -12.03
N THR A 40 -9.31 -8.34 -12.10
CA THR A 40 -10.08 -8.79 -13.26
C THR A 40 -11.41 -8.03 -13.37
N PRO A 41 -12.10 -8.03 -14.52
CA PRO A 41 -13.42 -7.42 -14.66
C PRO A 41 -14.46 -7.94 -13.65
N SER A 42 -14.39 -9.25 -13.32
CA SER A 42 -15.26 -9.85 -12.31
C SER A 42 -14.91 -9.36 -10.89
N LEU A 43 -13.62 -9.26 -10.56
CA LEU A 43 -13.17 -8.73 -9.28
C LEU A 43 -13.53 -7.24 -9.15
N TRP A 44 -13.36 -6.45 -10.21
CA TRP A 44 -13.78 -5.04 -10.21
C TRP A 44 -15.28 -4.88 -9.96
N THR A 45 -16.11 -5.73 -10.59
CA THR A 45 -17.55 -5.75 -10.32
C THR A 45 -17.84 -6.08 -8.87
N ALA A 46 -17.14 -7.05 -8.29
CA ALA A 46 -17.29 -7.41 -6.88
C ALA A 46 -16.79 -6.29 -5.94
N MET A 47 -15.67 -5.65 -6.25
CA MET A 47 -15.14 -4.49 -5.49
C MET A 47 -16.16 -3.36 -5.40
N ARG A 48 -16.80 -2.98 -6.50
CA ARG A 48 -17.81 -1.91 -6.51
C ARG A 48 -19.03 -2.22 -5.63
N ALA A 49 -19.31 -3.49 -5.39
CA ALA A 49 -20.38 -3.94 -4.49
C ALA A 49 -19.91 -4.17 -3.05
N HIS A 50 -18.59 -4.19 -2.81
CA HIS A 50 -18.03 -4.51 -1.49
C HIS A 50 -17.92 -3.25 -0.61
N PRO A 51 -18.37 -3.29 0.66
CA PRO A 51 -18.38 -2.12 1.54
C PRO A 51 -17.02 -1.43 1.72
N ALA A 52 -15.91 -2.18 1.76
CA ALA A 52 -14.57 -1.63 1.92
C ALA A 52 -14.13 -0.80 0.69
N PHE A 53 -14.71 -1.08 -0.49
CA PHE A 53 -14.43 -0.38 -1.74
C PHE A 53 -15.59 0.51 -2.19
N ALA A 54 -16.36 1.04 -1.25
CA ALA A 54 -17.44 1.98 -1.54
C ALA A 54 -17.04 3.39 -1.14
N ALA A 55 -17.32 4.38 -2.02
CA ALA A 55 -17.18 5.81 -1.75
C ALA A 55 -15.84 6.21 -1.08
N PRO A 56 -14.70 6.04 -1.77
CA PRO A 56 -13.42 6.50 -1.23
C PRO A 56 -13.37 8.02 -1.14
N ASP A 57 -12.69 8.54 -0.11
CA ASP A 57 -12.36 9.97 0.02
C ASP A 57 -11.09 10.29 -0.78
N LEU A 58 -10.18 9.29 -0.89
CA LEU A 58 -8.91 9.45 -1.55
C LEU A 58 -8.49 8.16 -2.28
N LEU A 59 -8.04 8.33 -3.51
CA LEU A 59 -7.26 7.36 -4.26
C LEU A 59 -5.81 7.84 -4.28
N PHE A 60 -4.85 7.00 -3.91
CA PHE A 60 -3.46 7.33 -4.15
C PHE A 60 -2.68 6.13 -4.68
N PHE A 61 -1.64 6.43 -5.45
CA PHE A 61 -0.80 5.43 -6.06
C PHE A 61 0.66 5.74 -5.74
N THR A 62 1.36 4.72 -5.26
CA THR A 62 2.79 4.83 -4.93
C THR A 62 3.62 5.07 -6.19
N HIS A 63 3.23 4.46 -7.29
CA HIS A 63 3.82 4.60 -8.62
C HIS A 63 2.85 4.10 -9.70
N CYS A 64 3.22 4.29 -10.98
CA CYS A 64 2.35 3.96 -12.10
C CYS A 64 2.80 2.73 -12.90
N HIS A 65 3.34 1.70 -12.24
CA HIS A 65 3.52 0.41 -12.90
C HIS A 65 2.17 -0.29 -13.14
N PRO A 66 2.08 -1.16 -14.16
CA PRO A 66 0.81 -1.77 -14.58
C PRO A 66 0.15 -2.65 -13.53
N ASP A 67 0.91 -3.19 -12.57
CA ASP A 67 0.43 -4.00 -11.45
C ASP A 67 0.11 -3.18 -10.18
N HIS A 68 0.16 -1.85 -10.28
CA HIS A 68 -0.26 -0.90 -9.24
C HIS A 68 -1.29 0.11 -9.73
N PHE A 69 -1.26 0.47 -11.02
CA PHE A 69 -2.07 1.55 -11.56
C PHE A 69 -2.70 1.22 -12.92
N SER A 70 -4.01 1.43 -13.02
CA SER A 70 -4.76 1.44 -14.26
C SER A 70 -5.47 2.77 -14.45
N GLN A 71 -5.13 3.50 -15.51
CA GLN A 71 -5.69 4.81 -15.77
C GLN A 71 -7.20 4.75 -16.05
N TRP A 72 -7.68 3.73 -16.77
CA TRP A 72 -9.10 3.61 -17.07
C TRP A 72 -9.92 3.24 -15.82
N MET A 73 -9.42 2.34 -14.96
CA MET A 73 -10.10 1.99 -13.71
C MET A 73 -10.15 3.18 -12.74
N ALA A 74 -9.04 3.93 -12.63
CA ALA A 74 -9.01 5.13 -11.80
C ALA A 74 -10.00 6.20 -12.32
N ARG A 75 -10.14 6.34 -13.65
CA ARG A 75 -11.14 7.23 -14.24
C ARG A 75 -12.56 6.77 -13.92
N GLU A 76 -12.87 5.49 -14.12
CA GLU A 76 -14.19 4.94 -13.80
C GLU A 76 -14.51 5.13 -12.31
N ALA A 77 -13.53 4.93 -11.42
CA ALA A 77 -13.72 5.17 -9.98
C ALA A 77 -14.04 6.64 -9.69
N LEU A 78 -13.35 7.59 -10.33
CA LEU A 78 -13.62 9.03 -10.17
C LEU A 78 -14.98 9.43 -10.76
N ASP A 79 -15.42 8.78 -11.83
CA ASP A 79 -16.75 9.01 -12.41
C ASP A 79 -17.86 8.47 -11.49
N LEU A 80 -17.64 7.33 -10.82
CA LEU A 80 -18.56 6.75 -9.84
C LEU A 80 -18.59 7.53 -8.52
N TRP A 81 -17.44 8.06 -8.09
CA TRP A 81 -17.27 8.80 -6.83
C TRP A 81 -16.57 10.14 -7.09
N PRO A 82 -17.28 11.13 -7.65
CA PRO A 82 -16.69 12.40 -8.07
C PRO A 82 -16.17 13.28 -6.93
N GLN A 83 -16.53 12.96 -5.68
CA GLN A 83 -15.97 13.62 -4.48
C GLN A 83 -14.57 13.08 -4.10
N ALA A 84 -14.17 11.91 -4.62
CA ALA A 84 -12.88 11.32 -4.32
C ALA A 84 -11.76 12.18 -4.89
N LYS A 85 -10.73 12.41 -4.08
CA LYS A 85 -9.48 13.03 -4.54
C LYS A 85 -8.56 11.96 -5.09
N ILE A 86 -7.63 12.37 -5.96
CA ILE A 86 -6.60 11.47 -6.48
C ILE A 86 -5.21 12.09 -6.33
N VAL A 87 -4.26 11.27 -5.89
CA VAL A 87 -2.84 11.61 -5.73
C VAL A 87 -2.00 10.66 -6.56
N LEU A 88 -1.14 11.19 -7.42
CA LEU A 88 -0.33 10.42 -8.35
C LEU A 88 1.09 11.00 -8.47
N PRO A 89 2.11 10.16 -8.71
CA PRO A 89 3.46 10.62 -9.01
C PRO A 89 3.69 11.01 -10.48
N GLU A 90 2.71 10.79 -11.34
CA GLU A 90 2.74 11.14 -12.75
C GLU A 90 1.47 11.94 -13.13
N ASP A 91 1.59 12.88 -14.06
CA ASP A 91 0.45 13.67 -14.54
C ASP A 91 -0.46 12.84 -15.45
N ARG A 92 -1.62 12.46 -14.96
CA ARG A 92 -2.59 11.56 -15.59
C ARG A 92 -4.01 12.09 -15.65
N PHE A 93 -4.39 12.97 -14.72
CA PHE A 93 -5.75 13.50 -14.59
C PHE A 93 -5.77 14.99 -14.30
N PRO A 94 -6.66 15.75 -14.93
CA PRO A 94 -6.90 17.13 -14.54
C PRO A 94 -7.34 17.22 -13.06
N GLY A 95 -6.73 18.13 -12.30
CA GLY A 95 -7.09 18.38 -10.90
C GLY A 95 -6.55 17.37 -9.88
N GLN A 96 -5.73 16.41 -10.31
CA GLN A 96 -5.02 15.53 -9.39
C GLN A 96 -4.01 16.30 -8.52
N ALA A 97 -3.70 15.78 -7.34
CA ALA A 97 -2.51 16.17 -6.61
C ALA A 97 -1.30 15.42 -7.19
N LEU A 98 -0.37 16.17 -7.79
CA LEU A 98 0.83 15.60 -8.41
C LEU A 98 1.98 15.57 -7.39
N LEU A 99 2.54 14.38 -7.16
CA LEU A 99 3.75 14.20 -6.36
C LEU A 99 4.99 14.44 -7.26
N SER A 100 5.70 15.54 -7.05
CA SER A 100 6.84 15.93 -7.89
C SER A 100 8.12 16.22 -7.09
N GLY A 101 7.98 16.61 -5.83
CA GLY A 101 9.08 16.94 -4.94
C GLY A 101 9.70 15.70 -4.27
N ARG A 102 10.79 15.94 -3.53
CA ARG A 102 11.38 14.88 -2.67
C ARG A 102 10.42 14.49 -1.55
N ARG A 103 9.64 15.45 -1.04
CA ARG A 103 8.65 15.30 0.01
C ARG A 103 7.41 16.12 -0.31
N GLU A 104 6.25 15.52 -0.13
CA GLU A 104 4.96 16.18 -0.37
C GLU A 104 4.01 15.88 0.78
N ARG A 105 3.13 16.84 1.07
CA ARG A 105 2.13 16.69 2.13
C ARG A 105 0.74 16.94 1.57
N VAL A 106 -0.13 15.97 1.78
CA VAL A 106 -1.56 16.10 1.48
C VAL A 106 -2.32 16.07 2.79
N ARG A 107 -3.27 16.99 2.94
CA ARG A 107 -4.11 17.08 4.13
C ARG A 107 -5.57 17.00 3.73
N LEU A 108 -6.30 16.14 4.42
CA LEU A 108 -7.75 16.05 4.42
C LEU A 108 -8.25 16.29 5.85
N PRO A 109 -9.55 16.54 6.07
CA PRO A 109 -10.09 16.49 7.41
C PRO A 109 -9.72 15.15 8.08
N GLU A 110 -9.18 15.21 9.30
CA GLU A 110 -8.79 14.04 10.11
C GLU A 110 -7.71 13.13 9.53
N LEU A 111 -7.05 13.51 8.41
CA LEU A 111 -6.02 12.72 7.76
C LEU A 111 -4.84 13.58 7.31
N LYS A 112 -3.65 13.16 7.67
CA LYS A 112 -2.39 13.68 7.13
C LYS A 112 -1.72 12.57 6.33
N LEU A 113 -1.21 12.93 5.15
CA LEU A 113 -0.40 12.06 4.32
C LEU A 113 0.93 12.79 4.07
N ASP A 114 2.00 12.20 4.56
CA ASP A 114 3.36 12.61 4.25
C ASP A 114 3.94 11.61 3.24
N PHE A 115 4.26 12.11 2.05
CA PHE A 115 4.87 11.33 0.97
C PHE A 115 6.36 11.62 0.90
N ILE A 116 7.15 10.59 0.65
CA ILE A 116 8.57 10.71 0.36
C ILE A 116 8.90 9.97 -0.94
N ARG A 117 9.69 10.61 -1.80
CA ARG A 117 10.21 9.96 -2.99
C ARG A 117 11.24 8.90 -2.58
N LEU A 118 10.98 7.65 -2.94
CA LEU A 118 11.82 6.50 -2.68
C LEU A 118 12.33 5.92 -4.01
N THR A 119 13.53 5.36 -3.99
CA THR A 119 14.03 4.62 -5.15
C THR A 119 13.28 3.29 -5.27
N HIS A 120 12.71 3.02 -6.45
CA HIS A 120 12.04 1.75 -6.74
C HIS A 120 13.04 0.57 -6.74
N GLU A 121 12.60 -0.62 -6.33
CA GLU A 121 13.43 -1.84 -6.38
C GLU A 121 13.72 -2.22 -7.85
N GLY A 122 14.95 -2.65 -8.09
CA GLY A 122 15.44 -3.04 -9.40
C GLY A 122 15.99 -1.87 -10.23
N PRO A 123 17.20 -2.05 -10.81
CA PRO A 123 17.92 -0.98 -11.50
C PRO A 123 17.20 -0.44 -12.74
N ARG A 124 16.31 -1.22 -13.35
CA ARG A 124 15.51 -0.79 -14.51
C ARG A 124 14.47 0.27 -14.18
N TYR A 125 14.10 0.38 -12.91
CA TYR A 125 13.00 1.21 -12.42
C TYR A 125 13.47 2.35 -11.52
N ALA A 126 14.79 2.50 -11.33
CA ALA A 126 15.36 3.49 -10.42
C ALA A 126 14.96 4.94 -10.73
N ASP A 127 14.66 5.25 -11.99
CA ASP A 127 14.24 6.57 -12.44
C ASP A 127 12.72 6.79 -12.41
N LYS A 128 11.94 5.73 -12.11
CA LYS A 128 10.48 5.87 -12.04
C LYS A 128 10.08 6.70 -10.83
N PRO A 129 9.14 7.65 -11.00
CA PRO A 129 8.55 8.34 -9.88
C PRO A 129 7.84 7.34 -8.96
N HIS A 130 8.37 7.20 -7.75
CA HIS A 130 7.88 6.25 -6.77
C HIS A 130 7.89 6.90 -5.38
N TYR A 131 6.82 6.73 -4.62
CA TYR A 131 6.65 7.36 -3.32
C TYR A 131 6.16 6.36 -2.27
N GLY A 132 6.80 6.40 -1.10
CA GLY A 132 6.23 5.86 0.11
C GLY A 132 5.37 6.92 0.81
N CYS A 133 4.51 6.48 1.71
CA CYS A 133 3.61 7.37 2.45
C CYS A 133 3.51 6.95 3.92
N ILE A 134 3.54 7.94 4.83
CA ILE A 134 3.03 7.77 6.19
C ILE A 134 1.69 8.50 6.28
N LEU A 135 0.65 7.73 6.62
CA LEU A 135 -0.69 8.24 6.91
C LEU A 135 -0.84 8.39 8.42
N GLU A 136 -1.43 9.50 8.85
CA GLU A 136 -1.78 9.73 10.25
C GLU A 136 -3.24 10.10 10.35
N SER A 137 -4.01 9.28 11.07
CA SER A 137 -5.43 9.51 11.32
C SER A 137 -5.81 8.95 12.69
N HIS A 138 -6.58 9.73 13.47
CA HIS A 138 -7.06 9.33 14.81
C HIS A 138 -5.96 8.80 15.76
N GLY A 139 -4.73 9.31 15.63
CA GLY A 139 -3.59 8.88 16.43
C GLY A 139 -2.87 7.63 15.92
N LEU A 140 -3.39 6.95 14.90
CA LEU A 140 -2.72 5.82 14.26
C LEU A 140 -1.80 6.31 13.13
N ARG A 141 -0.63 5.69 13.03
CA ARG A 141 0.36 5.94 12.00
C ARG A 141 0.62 4.70 11.16
N VAL A 142 0.32 4.82 9.87
CA VAL A 142 0.40 3.73 8.90
C VAL A 142 1.46 4.04 7.85
N LEU A 143 2.45 3.17 7.70
CA LEU A 143 3.48 3.25 6.66
C LEU A 143 3.10 2.37 5.47
N ILE A 144 3.17 2.93 4.27
CA ILE A 144 3.07 2.21 2.99
C ILE A 144 4.32 2.55 2.18
N THR A 145 5.07 1.55 1.74
CA THR A 145 6.32 1.78 0.99
C THR A 145 6.20 1.58 -0.50
N GLY A 146 5.13 0.90 -0.98
CA GLY A 146 5.10 0.39 -2.34
C GLY A 146 6.34 -0.48 -2.62
N ASP A 147 6.74 -0.55 -3.86
CA ASP A 147 7.89 -1.34 -4.34
C ASP A 147 9.23 -0.65 -4.15
N CYS A 148 9.44 -0.01 -3.01
CA CYS A 148 10.69 0.68 -2.78
C CYS A 148 11.86 -0.29 -2.57
N ARG A 149 13.05 0.17 -2.93
CA ARG A 149 14.28 -0.56 -2.70
C ARG A 149 14.46 -0.85 -1.20
N LEU A 150 14.74 -2.12 -0.88
CA LEU A 150 15.00 -2.52 0.50
C LEU A 150 16.17 -1.73 1.10
N CYS A 151 16.00 -1.30 2.34
CA CYS A 151 16.99 -0.55 3.09
C CYS A 151 17.36 0.81 2.46
N ALA A 152 16.41 1.44 1.77
CA ALA A 152 16.60 2.77 1.20
C ALA A 152 16.96 3.79 2.29
N PRO A 153 18.08 4.53 2.18
CA PRO A 153 18.48 5.51 3.19
C PRO A 153 17.45 6.63 3.35
N GLU A 154 16.75 6.98 2.29
CA GLU A 154 15.65 7.97 2.29
C GLU A 154 14.52 7.55 3.25
N LEU A 155 14.26 6.25 3.35
CA LEU A 155 13.24 5.72 4.27
C LEU A 155 13.70 5.84 5.73
N VAL A 156 14.99 5.65 6.02
CA VAL A 156 15.54 5.85 7.38
C VAL A 156 15.35 7.29 7.84
N GLU A 157 15.69 8.25 6.98
CA GLU A 157 15.48 9.68 7.27
C GLU A 157 14.00 9.99 7.51
N PHE A 158 13.12 9.38 6.72
CA PHE A 158 11.68 9.60 6.82
C PHE A 158 11.08 9.06 8.12
N LEU A 159 11.54 7.90 8.55
CA LEU A 159 11.08 7.25 9.79
C LEU A 159 11.57 7.96 11.05
N ALA A 160 12.70 8.65 10.96
CA ALA A 160 13.31 9.29 12.13
C ALA A 160 12.56 10.54 12.65
N GLU A 161 11.68 11.13 11.83
CA GLU A 161 11.15 12.45 12.12
C GLU A 161 9.91 12.49 13.03
N ASP A 162 9.02 11.49 13.00
CA ASP A 162 7.66 11.68 13.52
C ASP A 162 7.09 10.59 14.46
N GLY A 163 7.88 9.80 15.12
CA GLY A 163 7.40 8.81 16.12
C GLY A 163 7.12 7.41 15.57
N PRO A 164 6.58 6.49 16.39
CA PRO A 164 6.47 5.07 16.05
C PRO A 164 5.46 4.81 14.95
N ILE A 165 5.67 3.73 14.21
CA ILE A 165 4.72 3.19 13.24
C ILE A 165 3.82 2.15 13.93
N ASP A 166 2.51 2.34 13.85
CA ASP A 166 1.56 1.36 14.40
C ASP A 166 1.36 0.21 13.41
N LEU A 167 1.20 0.52 12.13
CA LEU A 167 0.99 -0.43 11.07
C LEU A 167 1.97 -0.17 9.92
N ALA A 168 2.72 -1.18 9.50
CA ALA A 168 3.47 -1.14 8.24
C ALA A 168 2.82 -2.06 7.21
N ILE A 169 2.59 -1.57 6.00
CA ILE A 169 2.07 -2.33 4.86
C ILE A 169 3.18 -2.36 3.82
N LEU A 170 3.80 -3.53 3.69
CA LEU A 170 5.02 -3.72 2.93
C LEU A 170 4.85 -4.88 1.94
N ASP A 171 5.61 -4.85 0.84
CA ASP A 171 5.70 -5.95 -0.09
C ASP A 171 6.49 -7.15 0.50
N PHE A 172 6.26 -8.34 -0.03
CA PHE A 172 6.79 -9.58 0.57
C PHE A 172 8.33 -9.67 0.67
N PRO A 173 9.18 -9.03 -0.15
CA PRO A 173 10.64 -9.03 0.01
C PRO A 173 11.12 -8.47 1.36
N TRP A 174 10.38 -7.55 1.97
CA TRP A 174 10.70 -7.06 3.32
C TRP A 174 10.64 -8.16 4.38
N LEU A 175 9.77 -9.15 4.18
CA LEU A 175 9.65 -10.30 5.07
C LEU A 175 10.55 -11.46 4.66
N THR A 176 10.61 -11.80 3.36
CA THR A 176 11.29 -13.02 2.90
C THR A 176 12.80 -12.90 2.87
N LEU A 177 13.34 -11.69 2.68
CA LEU A 177 14.78 -11.47 2.66
C LEU A 177 15.35 -11.09 4.04
N PRO A 178 16.47 -11.68 4.48
CA PRO A 178 17.06 -11.39 5.79
C PRO A 178 17.37 -9.90 6.01
N ARG A 179 17.82 -9.19 4.97
CA ARG A 179 18.10 -7.74 5.04
C ARG A 179 16.83 -6.93 5.27
N GLY A 180 15.70 -7.32 4.66
CA GLY A 180 14.41 -6.69 4.87
C GLY A 180 13.92 -6.85 6.31
N ARG A 181 13.92 -8.09 6.84
CA ARG A 181 13.55 -8.36 8.24
C ARG A 181 14.38 -7.57 9.22
N ARG A 182 15.71 -7.52 9.01
CA ARG A 182 16.59 -6.72 9.87
C ARG A 182 16.20 -5.24 9.85
N PHE A 183 15.93 -4.69 8.67
CA PHE A 183 15.52 -3.29 8.56
C PHE A 183 14.17 -3.03 9.25
N VAL A 184 13.22 -3.94 9.11
CA VAL A 184 11.92 -3.85 9.83
C VAL A 184 12.15 -3.81 11.34
N GLN A 185 13.01 -4.69 11.87
CA GLN A 185 13.31 -4.76 13.31
C GLN A 185 14.13 -3.56 13.84
N GLU A 186 15.02 -3.02 13.04
CA GLU A 186 15.95 -1.95 13.48
C GLU A 186 15.37 -0.54 13.28
N HIS A 187 14.63 -0.33 12.19
CA HIS A 187 14.21 1.01 11.76
C HIS A 187 12.70 1.24 11.75
N ILE A 188 11.89 0.31 11.23
CA ILE A 188 10.44 0.51 11.15
C ILE A 188 9.76 0.21 12.48
N ARG A 189 10.04 -0.96 13.06
CA ARG A 189 9.53 -1.43 14.36
C ARG A 189 8.03 -1.24 14.54
N PRO A 190 7.19 -1.74 13.61
CA PRO A 190 5.75 -1.55 13.67
C PRO A 190 5.14 -2.45 14.74
N LYS A 191 3.99 -2.06 15.30
CA LYS A 191 3.18 -2.97 16.14
C LYS A 191 2.66 -4.15 15.32
N MET A 192 2.20 -3.87 14.08
CA MET A 192 1.71 -4.86 13.12
C MET A 192 2.37 -4.65 11.77
N LEU A 193 2.75 -5.75 11.11
CA LEU A 193 3.20 -5.78 9.73
C LEU A 193 2.18 -6.53 8.87
N LEU A 194 1.54 -5.83 7.93
CA LEU A 194 0.78 -6.45 6.86
C LEU A 194 1.68 -6.62 5.64
N VAL A 195 1.83 -7.84 5.19
CA VAL A 195 2.60 -8.17 3.99
C VAL A 195 1.64 -8.31 2.82
N CYS A 196 1.79 -7.47 1.84
CA CYS A 196 1.05 -7.48 0.58
C CYS A 196 1.97 -7.82 -0.60
N HIS A 197 1.53 -7.53 -1.82
CA HIS A 197 2.21 -7.90 -3.06
C HIS A 197 2.43 -9.40 -3.18
N LEU A 198 1.50 -10.15 -2.59
CA LEU A 198 1.43 -11.61 -2.68
C LEU A 198 0.34 -12.01 -3.68
N PRO A 199 0.64 -12.93 -4.60
CA PRO A 199 -0.36 -13.42 -5.53
C PRO A 199 -1.45 -14.24 -4.83
N PHE A 200 -2.63 -14.29 -5.42
CA PHE A 200 -3.64 -15.27 -5.07
C PHE A 200 -3.13 -16.70 -5.35
N SER A 201 -3.75 -17.70 -4.72
CA SER A 201 -3.26 -19.07 -4.82
C SER A 201 -3.13 -19.58 -6.25
N GLY A 202 -4.04 -19.21 -7.15
CA GLY A 202 -4.01 -19.59 -8.56
C GLY A 202 -2.94 -18.90 -9.40
N ASP A 203 -2.35 -17.81 -8.92
CA ASP A 203 -1.35 -17.00 -9.63
C ASP A 203 0.08 -17.20 -9.09
N ASP A 204 0.24 -17.89 -7.95
CA ASP A 204 1.53 -18.05 -7.26
C ASP A 204 2.44 -19.10 -7.90
N ILE A 205 2.90 -18.81 -9.12
CA ILE A 205 3.76 -19.71 -9.88
C ILE A 205 5.20 -19.77 -9.36
N TYR A 206 5.59 -18.85 -8.49
CA TYR A 206 6.94 -18.75 -7.92
C TYR A 206 7.03 -19.16 -6.45
N GLY A 207 5.91 -19.47 -5.79
CA GLY A 207 5.88 -19.89 -4.39
C GLY A 207 6.11 -18.75 -3.38
N TYR A 208 5.78 -17.52 -3.75
CA TYR A 208 5.96 -16.34 -2.89
C TYR A 208 5.16 -16.44 -1.58
N ARG A 209 3.93 -16.97 -1.63
CA ARG A 209 3.10 -17.19 -0.45
C ARG A 209 3.75 -18.16 0.54
N ALA A 210 4.26 -19.29 0.04
CA ALA A 210 4.94 -20.28 0.87
C ALA A 210 6.22 -19.71 1.49
N ALA A 211 6.99 -18.92 0.73
CA ALA A 211 8.17 -18.23 1.23
C ALA A 211 7.81 -17.21 2.33
N ALA A 212 6.74 -16.44 2.14
CA ALA A 212 6.26 -15.48 3.14
C ALA A 212 5.78 -16.17 4.41
N LEU A 213 4.96 -17.23 4.30
CA LEU A 213 4.49 -18.02 5.45
C LEU A 213 5.66 -18.61 6.25
N LYS A 214 6.68 -19.15 5.57
CA LYS A 214 7.89 -19.69 6.23
C LYS A 214 8.70 -18.59 6.92
N SER A 215 8.67 -17.37 6.40
CA SER A 215 9.49 -16.26 6.91
C SER A 215 8.81 -15.47 8.04
N ALA A 216 7.48 -15.50 8.14
CA ALA A 216 6.75 -14.74 9.16
C ALA A 216 7.22 -15.03 10.61
N PRO A 217 7.44 -16.29 11.04
CA PRO A 217 7.94 -16.55 12.39
C PRO A 217 9.37 -16.06 12.66
N LEU A 218 10.12 -15.69 11.62
CA LEU A 218 11.49 -15.20 11.75
C LEU A 218 11.58 -13.70 12.10
N LEU A 219 10.44 -13.00 12.08
CA LEU A 219 10.34 -11.59 12.49
C LEU A 219 9.76 -11.53 13.90
N GLU A 220 10.62 -11.73 14.90
CA GLU A 220 10.23 -11.76 16.30
C GLU A 220 9.74 -10.40 16.80
N GLY A 221 8.73 -10.43 17.68
CA GLY A 221 8.23 -9.22 18.36
C GLY A 221 7.31 -8.32 17.51
N VAL A 222 6.95 -8.74 16.31
CA VAL A 222 6.03 -8.04 15.40
C VAL A 222 4.85 -8.96 15.07
N ASP A 223 3.61 -8.45 15.16
CA ASP A 223 2.43 -9.18 14.66
C ASP A 223 2.45 -9.16 13.13
N VAL A 224 2.82 -10.27 12.51
CA VAL A 224 2.96 -10.40 11.05
C VAL A 224 1.72 -11.09 10.49
N ARG A 225 1.06 -10.43 9.53
CA ARG A 225 -0.08 -10.97 8.81
C ARG A 225 0.11 -10.83 7.31
N LEU A 226 -0.37 -11.81 6.54
CA LEU A 226 -0.22 -11.88 5.09
C LEU A 226 -1.55 -11.60 4.42
N LEU A 227 -1.57 -10.66 3.47
CA LEU A 227 -2.71 -10.38 2.61
C LEU A 227 -2.49 -11.05 1.25
N SER A 228 -3.24 -12.09 0.95
CA SER A 228 -3.05 -12.92 -0.25
C SER A 228 -4.33 -13.50 -0.86
N GLU A 229 -5.50 -13.07 -0.40
CA GLU A 229 -6.79 -13.42 -0.97
C GLU A 229 -7.66 -12.18 -1.17
N PRO A 230 -8.49 -12.11 -2.22
CA PRO A 230 -9.33 -10.94 -2.47
C PRO A 230 -10.29 -10.71 -1.30
N PHE A 231 -10.45 -9.44 -0.93
CA PHE A 231 -11.28 -9.01 0.21
C PHE A 231 -10.84 -9.53 1.59
N GLN A 232 -9.67 -10.16 1.68
CA GLN A 232 -9.07 -10.44 2.99
C GLN A 232 -8.92 -9.13 3.75
N GLN A 233 -9.37 -9.12 5.01
CA GLN A 233 -9.38 -7.94 5.86
C GLN A 233 -8.61 -8.21 7.14
N GLU A 234 -7.80 -7.24 7.52
CA GLU A 234 -7.12 -7.18 8.79
C GLU A 234 -7.47 -5.87 9.51
N THR A 235 -7.45 -5.89 10.83
CA THR A 235 -7.80 -4.74 11.65
C THR A 235 -6.69 -4.47 12.65
N LEU A 236 -6.22 -3.23 12.69
CA LEU A 236 -5.43 -2.70 13.79
C LEU A 236 -6.36 -1.91 14.72
N GLU A 237 -6.40 -2.30 15.97
CA GLU A 237 -7.10 -1.58 17.04
C GLU A 237 -6.05 -0.94 17.96
N ASP A 238 -6.29 0.29 18.37
CA ASP A 238 -5.49 0.92 19.42
C ASP A 238 -5.88 0.30 20.77
N ALA A 239 -4.89 -0.16 21.53
CA ALA A 239 -5.06 -0.87 22.78
C ALA A 239 -5.40 0.08 23.94
#